data_59bc8d1d793ce1313d3e619dc4e75abe
#
_entry.id   59bc8d1d793ce1313d3e619dc4e75abe
#
_cell.length_a   1.000
_cell.length_b   1.000
_cell.length_c   1.000
_cell.angle_alpha   90.00
_cell.angle_beta   90.00
_cell.angle_gamma   90.00
#
_symmetry.space_group_name_H-M   'P 1'
#
loop_
_entity.id
_entity.type
_entity.pdbx_description
1 polymer ?
#
loop_
_entity_poly.entity_id
_entity_poly.type
_entity_poly.pdbx_seq_one_letter_code
_entity_poly.pdbx_strand_id
1 'polypeptide(L)'
;MKNLNQYIKEKLIINKDYNDKMIVVKSFDELRKIIEDRYDKLGAGTEQDPVDFNDIDVSNIDSFYDHKGIFEGTKFKHIDISDWDVSNIKSMYSIFDECNELESVGDISNWNVSSVINMSSMFDGYNNFNQDISEWNVSNAKYHAYMFENCPIKDEYKPKFK
;
A
#
# COMPACT_ATOMS: atom_id res chain seq x y z
N MET A 1 11.34 -23.92 -18.55
CA MET A 1 10.04 -23.26 -18.33
C MET A 1 9.21 -24.13 -17.39
N LYS A 2 8.77 -23.62 -16.23
CA LYS A 2 7.80 -24.31 -15.37
C LYS A 2 6.49 -24.40 -16.15
N ASN A 3 5.80 -25.56 -16.15
CA ASN A 3 4.51 -25.65 -16.81
C ASN A 3 3.43 -24.96 -15.97
N LEU A 4 2.32 -24.58 -16.61
CA LEU A 4 1.21 -23.85 -15.97
C LEU A 4 0.69 -24.57 -14.70
N ASN A 5 0.61 -25.90 -14.73
CA ASN A 5 0.14 -26.68 -13.59
C ASN A 5 1.10 -26.65 -12.40
N GLN A 6 2.41 -26.56 -12.66
CA GLN A 6 3.42 -26.42 -11.62
C GLN A 6 3.42 -25.01 -11.03
N TYR A 7 3.22 -23.99 -11.88
CA TYR A 7 3.03 -22.61 -11.46
C TYR A 7 1.77 -22.45 -10.59
N ILE A 8 0.63 -23.00 -11.04
CA ILE A 8 -0.65 -23.00 -10.29
C ILE A 8 -0.50 -23.73 -8.95
N LYS A 9 0.16 -24.90 -8.91
CA LYS A 9 0.41 -25.62 -7.65
C LYS A 9 1.28 -24.84 -6.68
N GLU A 10 2.36 -24.24 -7.16
CA GLU A 10 3.25 -23.42 -6.33
C GLU A 10 2.49 -22.19 -5.78
N LYS A 11 1.69 -21.51 -6.60
CA LYS A 11 0.83 -20.40 -6.15
C LYS A 11 -0.23 -20.84 -5.16
N LEU A 12 -0.90 -21.98 -5.37
CA LEU A 12 -1.87 -22.55 -4.44
C LEU A 12 -1.23 -22.97 -3.10
N ILE A 13 0.01 -23.47 -3.12
CA ILE A 13 0.74 -23.82 -1.89
C ILE A 13 1.16 -22.54 -1.17
N ILE A 14 1.69 -21.55 -1.87
CA ILE A 14 2.09 -20.26 -1.30
C ILE A 14 0.85 -19.55 -0.73
N ASN A 15 -0.24 -19.47 -1.48
CA ASN A 15 -1.49 -18.88 -0.99
C ASN A 15 -2.09 -19.67 0.18
N LYS A 16 -1.98 -21.00 0.20
CA LYS A 16 -2.50 -21.82 1.29
C LYS A 16 -1.72 -21.65 2.59
N ASP A 17 -0.41 -21.45 2.50
CA ASP A 17 0.43 -21.16 3.67
C ASP A 17 0.21 -19.74 4.22
N TYR A 18 -0.29 -18.80 3.39
CA TYR A 18 -0.62 -17.43 3.78
C TYR A 18 -2.10 -17.22 4.15
N ASN A 19 -3.04 -18.04 3.63
CA ASN A 19 -4.49 -17.81 3.74
C ASN A 19 -5.17 -18.43 4.97
N ASP A 20 -4.49 -19.18 5.81
CA ASP A 20 -5.15 -19.82 6.96
C ASP A 20 -5.04 -19.02 8.27
N LYS A 21 -4.31 -17.89 8.30
CA LYS A 21 -4.20 -17.07 9.51
C LYS A 21 -3.73 -15.65 9.20
N MET A 22 -4.52 -14.67 9.64
CA MET A 22 -4.13 -13.26 9.64
C MET A 22 -2.77 -13.08 10.31
N ILE A 23 -1.83 -12.43 9.65
CA ILE A 23 -0.49 -12.11 10.18
C ILE A 23 -0.59 -10.80 10.94
N VAL A 24 -0.57 -10.86 12.25
CA VAL A 24 -0.61 -9.67 13.12
C VAL A 24 0.79 -9.10 13.23
N VAL A 25 1.04 -7.92 12.65
CA VAL A 25 2.29 -7.21 12.81
C VAL A 25 2.23 -6.22 13.98
N LYS A 26 3.35 -6.06 14.67
CA LYS A 26 3.46 -5.21 15.87
C LYS A 26 4.40 -4.04 15.69
N SER A 27 5.11 -3.98 14.57
CA SER A 27 6.04 -2.92 14.27
C SER A 27 6.17 -2.69 12.78
N PHE A 28 6.68 -1.51 12.43
CA PHE A 28 7.03 -1.15 11.06
C PHE A 28 8.09 -2.11 10.47
N ASP A 29 9.07 -2.53 11.28
CA ASP A 29 10.14 -3.43 10.83
C ASP A 29 9.61 -4.84 10.49
N GLU A 30 8.65 -5.36 11.28
CA GLU A 30 8.00 -6.63 10.98
C GLU A 30 7.24 -6.54 9.65
N LEU A 31 6.47 -5.47 9.44
CA LEU A 31 5.74 -5.24 8.19
C LEU A 31 6.70 -5.13 7.01
N ARG A 32 7.77 -4.33 7.14
CA ARG A 32 8.78 -4.15 6.08
C ARG A 32 9.40 -5.48 5.69
N LYS A 33 9.80 -6.30 6.67
CA LYS A 33 10.38 -7.61 6.41
C LYS A 33 9.44 -8.53 5.63
N ILE A 34 8.15 -8.54 5.97
CA ILE A 34 7.16 -9.34 5.23
C ILE A 34 7.04 -8.85 3.79
N ILE A 35 7.02 -7.53 3.56
CA ILE A 35 6.95 -6.94 2.23
C ILE A 35 8.16 -7.33 1.39
N GLU A 36 9.36 -7.23 1.94
CA GLU A 36 10.60 -7.63 1.29
C GLU A 36 10.61 -9.14 0.98
N ASP A 37 10.27 -9.98 1.96
CA ASP A 37 10.18 -11.43 1.78
C ASP A 37 9.15 -11.83 0.69
N ARG A 38 8.04 -11.10 0.58
CA ARG A 38 7.04 -11.34 -0.48
C ARG A 38 7.56 -10.93 -1.84
N TYR A 39 8.24 -9.80 -1.95
CA TYR A 39 8.87 -9.41 -3.21
C TYR A 39 9.84 -10.48 -3.71
N ASP A 40 10.70 -10.97 -2.82
CA ASP A 40 11.69 -12.00 -3.16
C ASP A 40 11.06 -13.32 -3.61
N LYS A 41 9.91 -13.68 -3.05
CA LYS A 41 9.21 -14.94 -3.35
C LYS A 41 8.25 -14.85 -4.53
N LEU A 42 7.52 -13.74 -4.66
CA LEU A 42 6.40 -13.59 -5.59
C LEU A 42 6.73 -12.65 -6.75
N GLY A 43 7.78 -11.83 -6.62
CA GLY A 43 8.16 -10.82 -7.59
C GLY A 43 7.26 -9.58 -7.54
N ALA A 44 7.16 -8.88 -8.67
CA ALA A 44 6.53 -7.57 -8.75
C ALA A 44 4.98 -7.58 -8.76
N GLY A 45 4.36 -8.76 -8.90
CA GLY A 45 2.92 -8.88 -9.15
C GLY A 45 2.53 -8.57 -10.60
N THR A 46 1.29 -8.93 -10.96
CA THR A 46 0.66 -8.60 -12.25
C THR A 46 -0.76 -8.12 -12.02
N GLU A 47 -1.37 -7.49 -13.03
CA GLU A 47 -2.77 -7.03 -12.95
C GLU A 47 -3.75 -8.18 -12.62
N GLN A 48 -3.51 -9.39 -13.17
CA GLN A 48 -4.37 -10.56 -12.95
C GLN A 48 -4.02 -11.31 -11.65
N ASP A 49 -2.87 -11.05 -11.06
CA ASP A 49 -2.34 -11.72 -9.89
C ASP A 49 -1.46 -10.75 -9.10
N PRO A 50 -2.06 -9.73 -8.46
CA PRO A 50 -1.32 -8.77 -7.63
C PRO A 50 -0.73 -9.49 -6.42
N VAL A 51 0.35 -8.93 -5.85
CA VAL A 51 0.86 -9.44 -4.57
C VAL A 51 -0.10 -9.00 -3.47
N ASP A 52 -0.82 -9.97 -2.95
CA ASP A 52 -1.83 -9.75 -1.91
C ASP A 52 -1.18 -9.55 -0.54
N PHE A 53 -1.56 -8.48 0.14
CA PHE A 53 -1.15 -8.14 1.51
C PHE A 53 -2.35 -8.03 2.47
N ASN A 54 -3.56 -8.36 2.03
CA ASN A 54 -4.78 -8.24 2.84
C ASN A 54 -4.87 -9.26 3.98
N ASP A 55 -3.99 -10.28 3.98
CA ASP A 55 -3.81 -11.20 5.11
C ASP A 55 -2.96 -10.62 6.26
N ILE A 56 -2.51 -9.35 6.15
CA ILE A 56 -1.72 -8.68 7.19
C ILE A 56 -2.60 -7.72 7.98
N ASP A 57 -2.67 -7.96 9.29
CA ASP A 57 -3.30 -7.04 10.24
C ASP A 57 -2.30 -5.95 10.65
N VAL A 58 -2.52 -4.74 10.14
CA VAL A 58 -1.71 -3.55 10.41
C VAL A 58 -2.30 -2.66 11.52
N SER A 59 -3.39 -3.08 12.18
CA SER A 59 -4.12 -2.27 13.17
C SER A 59 -3.30 -1.89 14.41
N ASN A 60 -2.20 -2.61 14.67
CA ASN A 60 -1.29 -2.31 15.78
C ASN A 60 -0.16 -1.34 15.41
N ILE A 61 -0.11 -0.88 14.17
CA ILE A 61 0.86 0.10 13.70
C ILE A 61 0.21 1.48 13.69
N ASP A 62 0.90 2.51 14.10
CA ASP A 62 0.43 3.89 14.07
C ASP A 62 1.14 4.76 13.03
N SER A 63 2.19 4.25 12.38
CA SER A 63 2.95 4.93 11.33
C SER A 63 3.42 3.97 10.26
N PHE A 64 3.28 4.36 8.99
CA PHE A 64 3.89 3.70 7.84
C PHE A 64 5.23 4.34 7.44
N TYR A 65 5.87 5.04 8.35
CA TYR A 65 7.14 5.73 8.12
C TYR A 65 8.11 5.52 9.28
N ASP A 66 9.32 5.07 8.95
CA ASP A 66 10.50 5.08 9.79
C ASP A 66 11.73 5.33 8.92
N HIS A 67 12.16 6.59 8.78
CA HIS A 67 13.20 7.09 7.88
C HIS A 67 12.90 6.89 6.37
N LYS A 68 11.96 6.01 6.03
CA LYS A 68 11.49 5.71 4.68
C LYS A 68 10.03 5.25 4.74
N GLY A 69 9.22 5.60 3.73
CA GLY A 69 7.86 5.09 3.57
C GLY A 69 7.86 3.59 3.30
N ILE A 70 6.78 2.88 3.70
CA ILE A 70 6.76 1.42 3.65
C ILE A 70 6.87 0.84 2.21
N PHE A 71 6.34 1.55 1.22
CA PHE A 71 6.44 1.19 -0.20
C PHE A 71 7.28 2.18 -1.02
N GLU A 72 7.91 3.18 -0.39
CA GLU A 72 8.70 4.21 -1.07
C GLU A 72 9.75 3.61 -2.00
N GLY A 73 9.71 4.00 -3.29
CA GLY A 73 10.62 3.50 -4.32
C GLY A 73 10.52 1.99 -4.55
N THR A 74 9.36 1.38 -4.28
CA THR A 74 9.17 -0.06 -4.46
C THR A 74 9.31 -0.49 -5.92
N LYS A 75 9.69 -1.76 -6.11
CA LYS A 75 9.73 -2.44 -7.42
C LYS A 75 8.50 -3.31 -7.69
N PHE A 76 7.51 -3.31 -6.78
CA PHE A 76 6.23 -3.91 -7.09
C PHE A 76 5.57 -3.17 -8.24
N LYS A 77 4.82 -3.91 -9.08
CA LYS A 77 3.95 -3.36 -10.10
C LYS A 77 2.50 -3.39 -9.68
N HIS A 78 2.07 -4.50 -9.11
CA HIS A 78 0.69 -4.67 -8.65
C HIS A 78 0.71 -5.30 -7.27
N ILE A 79 0.13 -4.59 -6.31
CA ILE A 79 -0.11 -5.09 -4.95
C ILE A 79 -1.58 -4.92 -4.62
N ASP A 80 -2.05 -5.61 -3.59
CA ASP A 80 -3.38 -5.42 -3.04
C ASP A 80 -3.29 -5.24 -1.51
N ILE A 81 -3.71 -4.05 -1.05
CA ILE A 81 -3.78 -3.62 0.34
C ILE A 81 -5.14 -3.00 0.66
N SER A 82 -6.15 -3.29 -0.17
CA SER A 82 -7.48 -2.67 -0.08
C SER A 82 -8.17 -2.90 1.27
N ASP A 83 -7.94 -4.06 1.89
CA ASP A 83 -8.58 -4.46 3.16
C ASP A 83 -7.78 -4.05 4.42
N TRP A 84 -6.70 -3.30 4.27
CA TRP A 84 -5.94 -2.85 5.44
C TRP A 84 -6.76 -1.93 6.35
N ASP A 85 -6.85 -2.25 7.63
CA ASP A 85 -7.39 -1.34 8.64
C ASP A 85 -6.33 -0.28 9.01
N VAL A 86 -6.43 0.88 8.36
CA VAL A 86 -5.54 2.02 8.57
C VAL A 86 -6.08 3.05 9.57
N SER A 87 -7.18 2.73 10.27
CA SER A 87 -7.90 3.68 11.14
C SER A 87 -7.06 4.20 12.32
N ASN A 88 -6.02 3.46 12.73
CA ASN A 88 -5.11 3.86 13.80
C ASN A 88 -3.87 4.63 13.30
N ILE A 89 -3.62 4.65 11.99
CA ILE A 89 -2.43 5.28 11.41
C ILE A 89 -2.44 6.80 11.61
N LYS A 90 -1.34 7.33 12.14
CA LYS A 90 -1.11 8.77 12.35
C LYS A 90 -0.22 9.39 11.27
N SER A 91 0.68 8.59 10.69
CA SER A 91 1.57 9.04 9.64
C SER A 91 1.55 8.10 8.44
N MET A 92 1.23 8.69 7.28
CA MET A 92 1.33 8.08 5.94
C MET A 92 2.37 8.83 5.09
N TYR A 93 3.37 9.44 5.76
CA TYR A 93 4.43 10.19 5.08
C TYR A 93 5.16 9.28 4.09
N SER A 94 5.29 9.73 2.84
CA SER A 94 6.04 9.05 1.78
C SER A 94 5.67 7.57 1.54
N ILE A 95 4.47 7.11 1.93
CA ILE A 95 4.12 5.67 1.81
C ILE A 95 4.29 5.13 0.39
N PHE A 96 3.98 5.93 -0.65
CA PHE A 96 4.10 5.59 -2.06
C PHE A 96 5.01 6.57 -2.83
N ASP A 97 5.89 7.26 -2.12
CA ASP A 97 6.84 8.20 -2.72
C ASP A 97 7.78 7.47 -3.70
N GLU A 98 8.02 8.09 -4.86
CA GLU A 98 8.85 7.52 -5.94
C GLU A 98 8.43 6.11 -6.41
N CYS A 99 7.15 5.74 -6.26
CA CYS A 99 6.61 4.47 -6.75
C CYS A 99 6.41 4.49 -8.27
N ASN A 100 7.49 4.70 -9.01
CA ASN A 100 7.45 4.92 -10.46
C ASN A 100 6.97 3.70 -11.25
N GLU A 101 7.22 2.49 -10.74
CA GLU A 101 6.83 1.23 -11.39
C GLU A 101 5.49 0.68 -10.89
N LEU A 102 4.96 1.20 -9.78
CA LEU A 102 3.73 0.72 -9.19
C LEU A 102 2.53 1.14 -10.05
N GLU A 103 1.74 0.17 -10.48
CA GLU A 103 0.57 0.35 -11.34
C GLU A 103 -0.74 0.24 -10.55
N SER A 104 -0.76 -0.57 -9.48
CA SER A 104 -1.97 -0.78 -8.67
C SER A 104 -1.63 -1.11 -7.21
N VAL A 105 -2.49 -0.64 -6.29
CA VAL A 105 -2.42 -0.92 -4.84
C VAL A 105 -3.72 -1.57 -4.31
N GLY A 106 -4.62 -2.02 -5.21
CA GLY A 106 -5.99 -2.34 -4.85
C GLY A 106 -6.84 -1.07 -4.71
N ASP A 107 -8.11 -1.21 -4.32
CA ASP A 107 -9.01 -0.07 -4.12
C ASP A 107 -8.87 0.48 -2.69
N ILE A 108 -8.20 1.63 -2.56
CA ILE A 108 -7.99 2.29 -1.27
C ILE A 108 -8.97 3.44 -1.00
N SER A 109 -9.99 3.62 -1.84
CA SER A 109 -10.98 4.71 -1.70
C SER A 109 -11.75 4.65 -0.38
N ASN A 110 -11.93 3.45 0.17
CA ASN A 110 -12.65 3.19 1.42
C ASN A 110 -11.77 3.24 2.69
N TRP A 111 -10.50 3.53 2.58
CA TRP A 111 -9.64 3.62 3.77
C TRP A 111 -10.12 4.69 4.75
N ASN A 112 -10.23 4.31 6.02
CA ASN A 112 -10.53 5.28 7.09
C ASN A 112 -9.25 6.02 7.50
N VAL A 113 -8.98 7.13 6.83
CA VAL A 113 -7.80 7.99 7.09
C VAL A 113 -8.05 9.10 8.10
N SER A 114 -9.18 9.08 8.81
CA SER A 114 -9.59 10.15 9.72
C SER A 114 -8.64 10.40 10.90
N SER A 115 -7.79 9.42 11.23
CA SER A 115 -6.77 9.55 12.28
C SER A 115 -5.45 10.13 11.79
N VAL A 116 -5.25 10.23 10.46
CA VAL A 116 -3.94 10.60 9.88
C VAL A 116 -3.66 12.10 10.09
N ILE A 117 -2.47 12.38 10.57
CA ILE A 117 -1.97 13.75 10.84
C ILE A 117 -1.01 14.18 9.76
N ASN A 118 -0.20 13.27 9.22
CA ASN A 118 0.81 13.55 8.22
C ASN A 118 0.61 12.68 6.97
N MET A 119 0.34 13.35 5.84
CA MET A 119 0.19 12.77 4.50
C MET A 119 1.19 13.39 3.50
N SER A 120 2.23 14.09 3.98
CA SER A 120 3.19 14.75 3.09
C SER A 120 3.88 13.71 2.20
N SER A 121 4.07 14.07 0.93
CA SER A 121 4.68 13.22 -0.12
C SER A 121 4.04 11.83 -0.28
N MET A 122 2.79 11.63 0.18
CA MET A 122 2.18 10.30 0.20
C MET A 122 2.13 9.62 -1.18
N PHE A 123 1.93 10.39 -2.25
CA PHE A 123 1.84 9.91 -3.63
C PHE A 123 2.81 10.68 -4.55
N ASP A 124 3.83 11.35 -4.02
CA ASP A 124 4.81 12.08 -4.82
C ASP A 124 5.54 11.12 -5.76
N GLY A 125 5.58 11.44 -7.05
CA GLY A 125 6.19 10.56 -8.04
C GLY A 125 5.46 9.23 -8.31
N TYR A 126 4.27 9.00 -7.76
CA TYR A 126 3.48 7.80 -8.10
C TYR A 126 2.79 8.01 -9.47
N ASN A 127 3.48 7.64 -10.53
CA ASN A 127 3.14 7.97 -11.92
C ASN A 127 1.83 7.36 -12.44
N ASN A 128 1.26 6.37 -11.77
CA ASN A 128 0.06 5.66 -12.22
C ASN A 128 -1.15 5.84 -11.30
N PHE A 129 -1.01 6.58 -10.19
CA PHE A 129 -2.10 6.74 -9.24
C PHE A 129 -3.17 7.71 -9.74
N ASN A 130 -4.41 7.25 -9.87
CA ASN A 130 -5.55 8.06 -10.26
C ASN A 130 -6.88 7.52 -9.70
N GLN A 131 -6.88 7.02 -8.45
CA GLN A 131 -8.11 6.60 -7.78
C GLN A 131 -8.87 7.80 -7.22
N ASP A 132 -10.20 7.68 -7.16
CA ASP A 132 -11.06 8.67 -6.51
C ASP A 132 -11.00 8.49 -4.98
N ILE A 133 -10.31 9.42 -4.33
CA ILE A 133 -10.17 9.50 -2.88
C ILE A 133 -10.76 10.80 -2.33
N SER A 134 -11.67 11.44 -3.09
CA SER A 134 -12.30 12.71 -2.71
C SER A 134 -13.11 12.63 -1.42
N GLU A 135 -13.61 11.45 -1.08
CA GLU A 135 -14.40 11.19 0.13
C GLU A 135 -13.54 10.91 1.38
N TRP A 136 -12.23 10.87 1.27
CA TRP A 136 -11.36 10.71 2.44
C TRP A 136 -11.56 11.83 3.45
N ASN A 137 -11.82 11.45 4.71
CA ASN A 137 -11.90 12.42 5.81
C ASN A 137 -10.48 12.84 6.25
N VAL A 138 -10.00 13.93 5.67
CA VAL A 138 -8.66 14.51 5.94
C VAL A 138 -8.70 15.66 6.96
N SER A 139 -9.75 15.76 7.76
CA SER A 139 -9.96 16.89 8.69
C SER A 139 -8.86 17.02 9.76
N ASN A 140 -8.16 15.94 10.07
CA ASN A 140 -7.05 15.90 11.03
C ASN A 140 -5.67 16.02 10.36
N ALA A 141 -5.58 15.99 9.04
CA ALA A 141 -4.31 16.07 8.31
C ALA A 141 -3.73 17.50 8.39
N LYS A 142 -2.69 17.66 9.21
CA LYS A 142 -1.98 18.93 9.40
C LYS A 142 -0.86 19.15 8.41
N TYR A 143 -0.28 18.05 7.93
CA TYR A 143 0.86 18.04 7.02
C TYR A 143 0.49 17.25 5.78
N HIS A 144 0.47 17.93 4.61
CA HIS A 144 0.11 17.33 3.33
C HIS A 144 0.90 17.98 2.16
N ALA A 145 2.04 18.62 2.48
CA ALA A 145 2.91 19.19 1.46
C ALA A 145 3.39 18.11 0.48
N TYR A 146 3.40 18.44 -0.80
CA TYR A 146 3.86 17.55 -1.89
C TYR A 146 3.08 16.24 -2.02
N MET A 147 1.89 16.10 -1.39
CA MET A 147 1.13 14.84 -1.36
C MET A 147 0.88 14.26 -2.74
N PHE A 148 0.70 15.09 -3.75
CA PHE A 148 0.38 14.71 -5.13
C PHE A 148 1.35 15.32 -6.13
N GLU A 149 2.56 15.68 -5.72
CA GLU A 149 3.55 16.19 -6.65
C GLU A 149 3.96 15.08 -7.63
N ASN A 150 4.10 15.42 -8.90
CA ASN A 150 4.40 14.44 -9.96
C ASN A 150 3.43 13.23 -10.02
N CYS A 151 2.18 13.40 -9.54
CA CYS A 151 1.15 12.37 -9.51
C CYS A 151 0.00 12.76 -10.45
N PRO A 152 -0.46 11.87 -11.37
CA PRO A 152 -1.45 12.21 -12.39
C PRO A 152 -2.91 12.21 -11.87
N ILE A 153 -3.12 12.14 -10.57
CA ILE A 153 -4.47 12.15 -9.98
C ILE A 153 -5.25 13.39 -10.41
N LYS A 154 -6.48 13.20 -10.88
CA LYS A 154 -7.37 14.29 -11.26
C LYS A 154 -7.73 15.16 -10.05
N ASP A 155 -7.89 16.46 -10.26
CA ASP A 155 -8.24 17.41 -9.18
C ASP A 155 -9.57 17.06 -8.50
N GLU A 156 -10.53 16.55 -9.25
CA GLU A 156 -11.83 16.10 -8.74
C GLU A 156 -11.77 14.87 -7.82
N TYR A 157 -10.69 14.07 -7.93
CA TYR A 157 -10.46 12.86 -7.13
C TYR A 157 -9.67 13.12 -5.84
N LYS A 158 -9.15 14.35 -5.69
CA LYS A 158 -8.38 14.73 -4.50
C LYS A 158 -9.29 15.03 -3.30
N PRO A 159 -8.90 14.66 -2.08
CA PRO A 159 -9.61 15.06 -0.87
C PRO A 159 -9.46 16.56 -0.64
N LYS A 160 -10.43 17.16 0.07
CA LYS A 160 -10.46 18.60 0.35
C LYS A 160 -9.87 18.89 1.72
N PHE A 161 -8.63 19.36 1.73
CA PHE A 161 -8.00 19.89 2.93
C PHE A 161 -8.63 21.23 3.33
N LYS A 162 -8.63 21.49 4.65
CA LYS A 162 -9.15 22.77 5.21
C LYS A 162 -8.08 23.83 5.25
#